data_dd9d65acf8c8cdc745c0939e326510dd
#
_entry.id   dd9d65acf8c8cdc745c0939e326510dd
#
_cell.length_a   1.000
_cell.length_b   1.000
_cell.length_c   1.000
_cell.angle_alpha   90.00
_cell.angle_beta   90.00
_cell.angle_gamma   90.00
#
_symmetry.space_group_name_H-M   'P 1'
#
loop_
_entity.id
_entity.type
_entity.pdbx_description
1 polymer ?
#
loop_
_entity_poly.entity_id
_entity_poly.type
_entity_poly.pdbx_seq_one_letter_code
_entity_poly.pdbx_strand_id
1 'polypeptide(L)'
;MIKDKPSEHQLPGYGWTLKKLRRWVEQKLEQRVSRSTLRTLLKQAGLSWKKSKKVLAKAKPQQRAEFVARFQGYFEQLCQGKLRLIYVDEAHLHQDLVLGYRWSAVGEADWVASYCPPLKNRLDWYGAYDFSQGQCLIWHQEGCDSETTGAFLHYLAQKWPPDPNQVTYIIWDGASYHSKAAIVRQAAARLGFSLIQLPSYSPDLNPIEGLWKWIREELTQHHCFKYLYQLERACFEFIERINRDPETIITRLWPKFVLDPVYGKVLLSF
;
A
#
# COMPACT_ATOMS: atom_id res chain seq x y z
N MET A 1 -15.61 19.09 22.66
CA MET A 1 -16.51 17.92 22.63
C MET A 1 -16.19 16.94 21.49
N ILE A 2 -16.36 17.25 20.21
CA ILE A 2 -16.09 16.25 19.13
C ILE A 2 -14.60 15.84 19.04
N LYS A 3 -13.69 16.67 19.52
CA LYS A 3 -12.26 16.34 19.63
C LYS A 3 -11.97 15.37 20.79
N ASP A 4 -12.84 15.32 21.80
CA ASP A 4 -12.75 14.42 22.93
C ASP A 4 -13.37 13.07 22.59
N LYS A 5 -13.11 12.05 23.38
CA LYS A 5 -13.73 10.73 23.18
C LYS A 5 -15.12 10.68 23.83
N PRO A 6 -16.10 9.93 23.26
CA PRO A 6 -17.39 9.72 23.91
C PRO A 6 -17.30 9.19 25.35
N SER A 7 -16.27 8.38 25.65
CA SER A 7 -16.01 7.84 26.99
C SER A 7 -15.73 8.94 28.04
N GLU A 8 -15.19 10.07 27.66
CA GLU A 8 -14.95 11.23 28.53
C GLU A 8 -16.26 11.97 28.87
N HIS A 9 -17.32 11.64 28.14
CA HIS A 9 -18.68 12.17 28.34
C HIS A 9 -19.68 11.10 28.78
N GLN A 10 -19.21 10.04 29.46
CA GLN A 10 -20.03 8.94 30.00
C GLN A 10 -20.81 8.16 28.92
N LEU A 11 -20.32 8.16 27.68
CA LEU A 11 -20.88 7.38 26.57
C LEU A 11 -19.91 6.30 26.12
N PRO A 12 -20.36 5.10 25.77
CA PRO A 12 -19.47 3.99 25.44
C PRO A 12 -18.70 4.22 24.13
N GLY A 13 -17.42 3.77 24.11
CA GLY A 13 -16.56 3.71 22.91
C GLY A 13 -15.81 5.00 22.59
N TYR A 14 -15.01 4.97 21.53
CA TYR A 14 -13.98 5.99 21.24
C TYR A 14 -14.33 6.93 20.09
N GLY A 15 -15.37 6.64 19.32
CA GLY A 15 -15.79 7.46 18.17
C GLY A 15 -17.20 8.00 18.31
N TRP A 16 -17.39 9.27 17.90
CA TRP A 16 -18.69 9.90 17.85
C TRP A 16 -19.50 9.40 16.65
N THR A 17 -20.76 9.05 16.90
CA THR A 17 -21.77 8.76 15.87
C THR A 17 -22.96 9.70 16.08
N LEU A 18 -23.80 9.89 15.06
CA LEU A 18 -25.02 10.70 15.22
C LEU A 18 -25.93 10.18 16.35
N LYS A 19 -25.96 8.86 16.58
CA LYS A 19 -26.72 8.25 17.69
C LYS A 19 -26.17 8.67 19.05
N LYS A 20 -24.85 8.65 19.23
CA LYS A 20 -24.18 9.07 20.47
C LYS A 20 -24.30 10.58 20.70
N LEU A 21 -24.11 11.38 19.65
CA LEU A 21 -24.29 12.83 19.73
C LEU A 21 -25.71 13.20 20.12
N ARG A 22 -26.73 12.55 19.53
CA ARG A 22 -28.12 12.81 19.91
C ARG A 22 -28.36 12.51 21.38
N ARG A 23 -27.88 11.34 21.86
CA ARG A 23 -28.01 10.97 23.29
C ARG A 23 -27.30 11.95 24.21
N TRP A 24 -26.13 12.43 23.83
CA TRP A 24 -25.40 13.43 24.58
C TRP A 24 -26.16 14.79 24.64
N VAL A 25 -26.71 15.25 23.53
CA VAL A 25 -27.54 16.47 23.47
C VAL A 25 -28.78 16.35 24.35
N GLU A 26 -29.49 15.19 24.25
CA GLU A 26 -30.67 14.90 25.10
C GLU A 26 -30.32 14.94 26.60
N GLN A 27 -29.17 14.40 26.98
CA GLN A 27 -28.71 14.35 28.37
C GLN A 27 -28.22 15.71 28.91
N LYS A 28 -27.59 16.52 28.06
CA LYS A 28 -26.96 17.77 28.50
C LYS A 28 -27.83 19.01 28.33
N LEU A 29 -28.69 19.03 27.32
CA LEU A 29 -29.52 20.17 26.97
C LEU A 29 -31.02 19.92 27.18
N GLU A 30 -31.37 18.71 27.60
CA GLU A 30 -32.76 18.24 27.79
C GLU A 30 -33.65 18.44 26.54
N GLN A 31 -33.02 18.49 25.36
CA GLN A 31 -33.68 18.74 24.08
C GLN A 31 -33.56 17.52 23.17
N ARG A 32 -34.66 17.16 22.51
CA ARG A 32 -34.68 16.15 21.47
C ARG A 32 -34.34 16.75 20.11
N VAL A 33 -33.26 16.27 19.48
CA VAL A 33 -32.80 16.75 18.19
C VAL A 33 -32.84 15.61 17.18
N SER A 34 -33.31 15.89 15.96
CA SER A 34 -33.33 14.89 14.89
C SER A 34 -31.91 14.58 14.38
N ARG A 35 -31.74 13.38 13.78
CA ARG A 35 -30.44 13.03 13.14
C ARG A 35 -30.12 13.95 11.96
N SER A 36 -31.13 14.38 11.22
CA SER A 36 -30.96 15.32 10.09
C SER A 36 -30.47 16.69 10.56
N THR A 37 -31.09 17.23 11.61
CA THR A 37 -30.67 18.49 12.24
C THR A 37 -29.21 18.41 12.72
N LEU A 38 -28.87 17.36 13.45
CA LEU A 38 -27.48 17.17 13.91
C LEU A 38 -26.50 17.06 12.75
N ARG A 39 -26.85 16.34 11.66
CA ARG A 39 -26.01 16.23 10.47
C ARG A 39 -25.79 17.60 9.81
N THR A 40 -26.84 18.41 9.71
CA THR A 40 -26.77 19.76 9.15
C THR A 40 -25.87 20.66 10.00
N LEU A 41 -26.05 20.67 11.31
CA LEU A 41 -25.23 21.45 12.24
C LEU A 41 -23.75 21.04 12.19
N LEU A 42 -23.45 19.73 12.13
CA LEU A 42 -22.09 19.25 12.00
C LEU A 42 -21.43 19.71 10.69
N LYS A 43 -22.17 19.67 9.57
CA LYS A 43 -21.69 20.17 8.27
C LYS A 43 -21.44 21.68 8.31
N GLN A 44 -22.34 22.45 8.88
CA GLN A 44 -22.18 23.92 9.08
C GLN A 44 -20.98 24.24 9.96
N ALA A 45 -20.66 23.38 10.94
CA ALA A 45 -19.46 23.48 11.76
C ALA A 45 -18.18 22.97 11.06
N GLY A 46 -18.20 22.73 9.74
CA GLY A 46 -17.06 22.28 8.97
C GLY A 46 -16.67 20.80 9.18
N LEU A 47 -17.55 19.99 9.80
CA LEU A 47 -17.29 18.59 10.08
C LEU A 47 -17.86 17.67 9.01
N SER A 48 -17.14 16.64 8.65
CA SER A 48 -17.60 15.59 7.72
C SER A 48 -17.42 14.19 8.31
N TRP A 49 -18.32 13.29 7.92
CA TRP A 49 -18.19 11.87 8.29
C TRP A 49 -17.11 11.21 7.44
N LYS A 50 -16.01 10.80 8.08
CA LYS A 50 -14.85 10.21 7.41
C LYS A 50 -14.47 8.89 8.06
N LYS A 51 -13.94 7.95 7.26
CA LYS A 51 -13.23 6.78 7.78
C LYS A 51 -11.89 7.25 8.33
N SER A 52 -11.60 6.90 9.59
CA SER A 52 -10.32 7.22 10.23
C SER A 52 -9.18 6.51 9.50
N LYS A 53 -8.07 7.20 9.30
CA LYS A 53 -6.83 6.62 8.76
C LYS A 53 -5.98 6.11 9.92
N LYS A 54 -5.43 4.89 9.76
CA LYS A 54 -4.50 4.32 10.74
C LYS A 54 -3.14 5.01 10.62
N VAL A 55 -2.62 5.51 11.74
CA VAL A 55 -1.23 5.96 11.87
C VAL A 55 -0.48 4.92 12.69
N LEU A 56 0.66 4.48 12.22
CA LEU A 56 1.52 3.56 12.96
C LEU A 56 2.28 4.34 14.02
N ALA A 57 2.01 4.07 15.29
CA ALA A 57 2.61 4.80 16.42
C ALA A 57 4.15 4.71 16.46
N LYS A 58 4.71 3.67 15.83
CA LYS A 58 6.17 3.46 15.72
C LYS A 58 6.80 4.17 14.52
N ALA A 59 6.01 4.76 13.61
CA ALA A 59 6.55 5.55 12.50
C ALA A 59 7.20 6.83 13.05
N LYS A 60 8.37 7.17 12.50
CA LYS A 60 9.15 8.35 12.90
C LYS A 60 9.00 9.45 11.85
N PRO A 61 8.19 10.49 12.10
CA PRO A 61 7.91 11.54 11.11
C PRO A 61 9.17 12.23 10.57
N GLN A 62 10.16 12.47 11.45
CA GLN A 62 11.41 13.11 11.06
C GLN A 62 12.20 12.25 10.05
N GLN A 63 12.38 10.96 10.31
CA GLN A 63 13.08 10.06 9.37
C GLN A 63 12.37 9.96 8.03
N ARG A 64 11.05 10.07 8.02
CA ARG A 64 10.25 10.10 6.79
C ARG A 64 10.48 11.38 5.99
N ALA A 65 10.51 12.54 6.66
CA ALA A 65 10.80 13.82 6.04
C ALA A 65 12.22 13.86 5.46
N GLU A 66 13.21 13.37 6.21
CA GLU A 66 14.60 13.24 5.74
C GLU A 66 14.73 12.33 4.53
N PHE A 67 14.01 11.20 4.52
CA PHE A 67 13.97 10.30 3.36
C PHE A 67 13.39 11.00 2.13
N VAL A 68 12.25 11.68 2.27
CA VAL A 68 11.59 12.39 1.16
C VAL A 68 12.48 13.50 0.62
N ALA A 69 13.12 14.29 1.50
CA ALA A 69 14.05 15.34 1.09
C ALA A 69 15.25 14.79 0.30
N ARG A 70 15.85 13.67 0.77
CA ARG A 70 16.93 12.98 0.05
C ARG A 70 16.47 12.43 -1.30
N PHE A 71 15.26 11.86 -1.34
CA PHE A 71 14.72 11.31 -2.57
C PHE A 71 14.48 12.38 -3.65
N GLN A 72 14.11 13.60 -3.26
CA GLN A 72 13.97 14.71 -4.20
C GLN A 72 15.31 15.01 -4.94
N GLY A 73 16.45 14.88 -4.24
CA GLY A 73 17.77 15.01 -4.86
C GLY A 73 18.10 13.89 -5.87
N TYR A 74 17.52 12.70 -5.71
CA TYR A 74 17.67 11.63 -6.72
C TYR A 74 16.81 11.87 -7.97
N PHE A 75 15.72 12.59 -7.86
CA PHE A 75 14.81 12.82 -8.98
C PHE A 75 15.48 13.59 -10.14
N GLU A 76 16.33 14.57 -9.82
CA GLU A 76 17.10 15.30 -10.84
C GLU A 76 18.06 14.36 -11.59
N GLN A 77 18.75 13.48 -10.89
CA GLN A 77 19.67 12.51 -11.49
C GLN A 77 18.92 11.46 -12.32
N LEU A 78 17.74 11.07 -11.89
CA LEU A 78 16.84 10.20 -12.64
C LEU A 78 16.42 10.83 -13.96
N CYS A 79 16.00 12.09 -13.95
CA CYS A 79 15.64 12.85 -15.16
C CYS A 79 16.84 13.01 -16.13
N GLN A 80 18.07 13.00 -15.61
CA GLN A 80 19.30 13.03 -16.42
C GLN A 80 19.74 11.65 -16.93
N GLY A 81 18.99 10.58 -16.63
CA GLY A 81 19.33 9.20 -16.99
C GLY A 81 20.54 8.60 -16.25
N LYS A 82 21.07 9.29 -15.23
CA LYS A 82 22.24 8.86 -14.43
C LYS A 82 21.88 7.84 -13.35
N LEU A 83 20.60 7.70 -13.07
CA LEU A 83 20.07 6.96 -11.94
C LEU A 83 18.87 6.14 -12.38
N ARG A 84 18.78 4.89 -11.91
CA ARG A 84 17.61 4.02 -12.02
C ARG A 84 17.07 3.70 -10.65
N LEU A 85 15.75 3.77 -10.47
CA LEU A 85 15.08 3.49 -9.21
C LEU A 85 14.14 2.30 -9.37
N ILE A 86 14.40 1.23 -8.63
CA ILE A 86 13.59 0.03 -8.60
C ILE A 86 13.07 -0.15 -7.18
N TYR A 87 11.75 -0.09 -7.01
CA TYR A 87 11.09 -0.41 -5.76
C TYR A 87 10.81 -1.91 -5.70
N VAL A 88 11.12 -2.51 -4.56
CA VAL A 88 10.96 -3.95 -4.32
C VAL A 88 10.11 -4.16 -3.07
N ASP A 89 9.28 -5.19 -3.09
CA ASP A 89 8.43 -5.58 -1.96
C ASP A 89 7.93 -7.01 -2.11
N GLU A 90 7.42 -7.59 -1.03
CA GLU A 90 6.76 -8.89 -1.04
C GLU A 90 5.27 -8.77 -0.80
N ALA A 91 4.53 -9.71 -1.37
CA ALA A 91 3.10 -9.82 -1.14
C ALA A 91 2.63 -11.27 -1.06
N HIS A 92 1.61 -11.45 -0.25
CA HIS A 92 0.86 -12.70 -0.20
C HIS A 92 -0.49 -12.48 -0.87
N LEU A 93 -0.80 -13.29 -1.88
CA LEU A 93 -2.09 -13.31 -2.54
C LEU A 93 -2.82 -14.61 -2.22
N HIS A 94 -3.93 -14.49 -1.52
CA HIS A 94 -4.76 -15.64 -1.19
C HIS A 94 -5.62 -16.03 -2.38
N GLN A 95 -5.87 -17.35 -2.51
CA GLN A 95 -6.75 -17.91 -3.53
C GLN A 95 -8.19 -17.43 -3.37
N ASP A 96 -8.62 -17.16 -2.14
CA ASP A 96 -9.98 -16.69 -1.84
C ASP A 96 -10.18 -15.22 -2.21
N LEU A 97 -11.44 -14.87 -2.41
CA LEU A 97 -11.84 -13.53 -2.80
C LEU A 97 -11.68 -12.50 -1.68
N VAL A 98 -11.50 -11.25 -2.07
CA VAL A 98 -11.60 -10.08 -1.20
C VAL A 98 -12.92 -9.38 -1.51
N LEU A 99 -13.69 -9.08 -0.46
CA LEU A 99 -14.93 -8.32 -0.63
C LEU A 99 -14.63 -6.82 -0.79
N GLY A 100 -15.36 -6.18 -1.69
CA GLY A 100 -15.29 -4.74 -1.95
C GLY A 100 -16.68 -4.14 -2.14
N TYR A 101 -16.75 -2.96 -2.72
CA TYR A 101 -18.00 -2.30 -3.08
C TYR A 101 -18.24 -2.44 -4.58
N ARG A 102 -19.48 -2.76 -4.96
CA ARG A 102 -19.94 -2.72 -6.33
C ARG A 102 -21.41 -2.29 -6.40
N TRP A 103 -21.85 -1.88 -7.55
CA TRP A 103 -23.23 -1.54 -7.79
C TRP A 103 -24.11 -2.79 -7.84
N SER A 104 -25.21 -2.79 -7.10
CA SER A 104 -26.22 -3.84 -7.09
C SER A 104 -27.62 -3.24 -6.97
N ALA A 105 -28.65 -4.01 -7.22
CA ALA A 105 -30.04 -3.57 -7.13
C ALA A 105 -30.40 -3.15 -5.71
N VAL A 106 -31.19 -2.09 -5.58
CA VAL A 106 -31.65 -1.59 -4.27
C VAL A 106 -32.56 -2.62 -3.62
N GLY A 107 -32.27 -2.96 -2.38
CA GLY A 107 -33.04 -3.92 -1.58
C GLY A 107 -32.66 -5.39 -1.80
N GLU A 108 -31.72 -5.68 -2.69
CA GLU A 108 -31.19 -7.02 -2.91
C GLU A 108 -29.84 -7.21 -2.23
N ALA A 109 -29.59 -8.45 -1.76
CA ALA A 109 -28.28 -8.83 -1.24
C ALA A 109 -27.37 -9.20 -2.41
N ASP A 110 -26.13 -8.67 -2.37
CA ASP A 110 -25.11 -8.96 -3.36
C ASP A 110 -24.20 -10.09 -2.88
N TRP A 111 -24.37 -11.28 -3.46
CA TRP A 111 -23.65 -12.49 -3.08
C TRP A 111 -22.54 -12.82 -4.07
N VAL A 112 -21.36 -13.16 -3.54
CA VAL A 112 -20.22 -13.64 -4.32
C VAL A 112 -19.85 -15.04 -3.81
N ALA A 113 -19.77 -16.00 -4.74
CA ALA A 113 -19.44 -17.38 -4.38
C ALA A 113 -17.94 -17.52 -4.08
N SER A 114 -17.62 -18.25 -2.99
CA SER A 114 -16.26 -18.68 -2.67
C SER A 114 -16.21 -20.20 -2.66
N TYR A 115 -15.08 -20.76 -3.08
CA TYR A 115 -14.77 -22.19 -2.88
C TYR A 115 -14.24 -22.49 -1.47
N CYS A 116 -14.16 -21.48 -0.60
CA CYS A 116 -13.63 -21.57 0.77
C CYS A 116 -12.28 -22.30 0.85
N PRO A 117 -11.28 -21.90 0.05
CA PRO A 117 -9.99 -22.55 0.08
C PRO A 117 -9.31 -22.36 1.44
N PRO A 118 -8.46 -23.30 1.89
CA PRO A 118 -7.70 -23.15 3.12
C PRO A 118 -6.85 -21.86 3.10
N LEU A 119 -6.68 -21.20 4.25
CA LEU A 119 -5.87 -19.98 4.38
C LEU A 119 -4.40 -20.15 3.92
N LYS A 120 -3.88 -21.37 3.96
CA LYS A 120 -2.55 -21.70 3.42
C LYS A 120 -2.46 -21.64 1.90
N ASN A 121 -3.60 -21.69 1.19
CA ASN A 121 -3.63 -21.57 -0.27
C ASN A 121 -3.41 -20.11 -0.65
N ARG A 122 -2.14 -19.74 -0.70
CA ARG A 122 -1.67 -18.42 -1.08
C ARG A 122 -0.43 -18.55 -1.96
N LEU A 123 -0.16 -17.53 -2.73
CA LEU A 123 1.07 -17.34 -3.49
C LEU A 123 1.90 -16.28 -2.80
N ASP A 124 3.17 -16.59 -2.56
CA ASP A 124 4.14 -15.65 -2.01
C ASP A 124 4.92 -15.04 -3.18
N TRP A 125 4.84 -13.72 -3.33
CA TRP A 125 5.40 -12.98 -4.45
C TRP A 125 6.50 -12.05 -4.02
N TYR A 126 7.58 -12.01 -4.76
CA TYR A 126 8.45 -10.85 -4.85
C TYR A 126 8.03 -10.00 -6.04
N GLY A 127 8.02 -8.69 -5.88
CA GLY A 127 7.73 -7.74 -6.94
C GLY A 127 8.80 -6.68 -7.06
N ALA A 128 8.97 -6.18 -8.27
CA ALA A 128 9.77 -5.02 -8.58
C ALA A 128 8.99 -4.04 -9.45
N TYR A 129 9.14 -2.75 -9.15
CA TYR A 129 8.63 -1.65 -9.96
C TYR A 129 9.79 -0.75 -10.37
N ASP A 130 10.13 -0.75 -11.63
CA ASP A 130 11.07 0.20 -12.21
C ASP A 130 10.36 1.52 -12.50
N PHE A 131 10.60 2.49 -11.64
CA PHE A 131 10.01 3.82 -11.77
C PHE A 131 10.51 4.55 -13.03
N SER A 132 11.75 4.29 -13.44
CA SER A 132 12.37 4.96 -14.59
C SER A 132 11.74 4.52 -15.92
N GLN A 133 11.32 3.26 -16.01
CA GLN A 133 10.78 2.66 -17.23
C GLN A 133 9.27 2.45 -17.20
N GLY A 134 8.63 2.62 -16.03
CA GLY A 134 7.21 2.31 -15.87
C GLY A 134 6.92 0.83 -16.09
N GLN A 135 7.79 -0.06 -15.59
CA GLN A 135 7.68 -1.50 -15.77
C GLN A 135 7.55 -2.21 -14.42
N CYS A 136 6.77 -3.27 -14.40
CA CYS A 136 6.60 -4.13 -13.23
C CYS A 136 7.10 -5.54 -13.52
N LEU A 137 7.66 -6.18 -12.49
CA LEU A 137 8.09 -7.57 -12.53
C LEU A 137 7.57 -8.26 -11.27
N ILE A 138 7.11 -9.52 -11.42
CA ILE A 138 6.80 -10.37 -10.28
C ILE A 138 7.52 -11.70 -10.41
N TRP A 139 7.81 -12.31 -9.27
CA TRP A 139 8.45 -13.61 -9.20
C TRP A 139 7.84 -14.40 -8.04
N HIS A 140 7.33 -15.60 -8.34
CA HIS A 140 6.74 -16.48 -7.35
C HIS A 140 7.80 -17.42 -6.79
N GLN A 141 7.82 -17.55 -5.46
CA GLN A 141 8.68 -18.47 -4.74
C GLN A 141 8.03 -18.86 -3.41
N GLU A 142 8.26 -20.08 -2.97
CA GLU A 142 7.80 -20.50 -1.65
C GLU A 142 8.65 -19.84 -0.55
N GLY A 143 7.97 -19.09 0.33
CA GLY A 143 8.57 -18.38 1.45
C GLY A 143 9.26 -17.07 1.08
N CYS A 144 9.54 -16.26 2.11
CA CYS A 144 10.24 -14.97 2.00
C CYS A 144 11.30 -14.92 3.10
N ASP A 145 12.55 -15.22 2.72
CA ASP A 145 13.72 -15.18 3.60
C ASP A 145 14.92 -14.53 2.89
N SER A 146 16.10 -14.54 3.53
CA SER A 146 17.28 -13.92 2.95
C SER A 146 17.88 -14.67 1.76
N GLU A 147 17.65 -15.97 1.64
CA GLU A 147 18.11 -16.77 0.49
C GLU A 147 17.22 -16.50 -0.71
N THR A 148 15.91 -16.58 -0.54
CA THR A 148 14.94 -16.26 -1.59
C THR A 148 15.03 -14.79 -2.02
N THR A 149 15.30 -13.85 -1.09
CA THR A 149 15.58 -12.45 -1.44
C THR A 149 16.84 -12.31 -2.29
N GLY A 150 17.92 -13.04 -1.96
CA GLY A 150 19.12 -13.08 -2.77
C GLY A 150 18.87 -13.64 -4.17
N ALA A 151 18.13 -14.75 -4.26
CA ALA A 151 17.73 -15.36 -5.54
C ALA A 151 16.85 -14.39 -6.37
N PHE A 152 15.94 -13.66 -5.73
CA PHE A 152 15.15 -12.63 -6.42
C PHE A 152 16.01 -11.52 -7.01
N LEU A 153 17.04 -11.04 -6.30
CA LEU A 153 17.97 -10.05 -6.85
C LEU A 153 18.72 -10.57 -8.08
N HIS A 154 19.11 -11.85 -8.11
CA HIS A 154 19.69 -12.48 -9.29
C HIS A 154 18.69 -12.56 -10.44
N TYR A 155 17.46 -12.97 -10.17
CA TYR A 155 16.38 -12.96 -11.17
C TYR A 155 16.11 -11.57 -11.73
N LEU A 156 16.06 -10.57 -10.85
CA LEU A 156 15.89 -9.17 -11.24
C LEU A 156 17.01 -8.70 -12.16
N ALA A 157 18.27 -8.99 -11.84
CA ALA A 157 19.43 -8.63 -12.66
C ALA A 157 19.44 -9.32 -14.03
N GLN A 158 18.90 -10.54 -14.12
CA GLN A 158 18.74 -11.23 -15.42
C GLN A 158 17.67 -10.57 -16.28
N LYS A 159 16.56 -10.15 -15.68
CA LYS A 159 15.45 -9.51 -16.40
C LYS A 159 15.72 -8.03 -16.71
N TRP A 160 16.32 -7.35 -15.78
CA TRP A 160 16.64 -5.91 -15.85
C TRP A 160 18.11 -5.68 -15.46
N PRO A 161 19.06 -6.02 -16.35
CA PRO A 161 20.47 -5.87 -16.06
C PRO A 161 20.85 -4.41 -15.73
N PRO A 162 21.67 -4.17 -14.70
CA PRO A 162 22.20 -2.85 -14.43
C PRO A 162 23.06 -2.33 -15.59
N ASP A 163 22.89 -1.06 -15.91
CA ASP A 163 23.77 -0.36 -16.87
C ASP A 163 25.03 0.10 -16.10
N PRO A 164 26.26 -0.22 -16.61
CA PRO A 164 27.50 0.25 -15.99
C PRO A 164 27.62 1.78 -15.91
N ASN A 165 26.92 2.51 -16.76
CA ASN A 165 26.93 3.98 -16.80
C ASN A 165 25.86 4.62 -15.91
N GLN A 166 25.03 3.82 -15.23
CA GLN A 166 23.91 4.28 -14.45
C GLN A 166 23.90 3.62 -13.07
N VAL A 167 23.73 4.40 -12.01
CA VAL A 167 23.57 3.84 -10.66
C VAL A 167 22.16 3.27 -10.53
N THR A 168 22.05 1.98 -10.27
CA THR A 168 20.75 1.32 -10.01
C THR A 168 20.54 1.16 -8.50
N TYR A 169 19.53 1.87 -7.99
CA TYR A 169 19.09 1.74 -6.59
C TYR A 169 17.91 0.78 -6.48
N ILE A 170 18.05 -0.17 -5.55
CA ILE A 170 16.93 -1.00 -5.06
C ILE A 170 16.41 -0.38 -3.78
N ILE A 171 15.14 0.00 -3.79
CA ILE A 171 14.44 0.60 -2.65
C ILE A 171 13.46 -0.42 -2.08
N TRP A 172 13.61 -0.75 -0.81
CA TRP A 172 12.77 -1.72 -0.12
C TRP A 172 12.49 -1.35 1.33
N ASP A 173 11.62 -2.11 1.97
CA ASP A 173 11.30 -1.89 3.36
C ASP A 173 12.45 -2.29 4.31
N GLY A 174 12.24 -2.03 5.60
CA GLY A 174 13.25 -2.29 6.65
C GLY A 174 13.17 -3.69 7.25
N ALA A 175 12.64 -4.69 6.57
CA ALA A 175 12.60 -6.06 7.07
C ALA A 175 14.01 -6.58 7.37
N SER A 176 14.16 -7.32 8.46
CA SER A 176 15.48 -7.73 8.97
C SER A 176 16.23 -8.65 8.01
N TYR A 177 15.51 -9.45 7.25
CA TYR A 177 16.08 -10.35 6.24
C TYR A 177 16.51 -9.62 4.95
N HIS A 178 16.03 -8.39 4.71
CA HIS A 178 16.51 -7.52 3.63
C HIS A 178 17.80 -6.80 4.02
N SER A 179 17.73 -6.01 5.09
CA SER A 179 18.75 -5.02 5.40
C SER A 179 19.92 -5.56 6.22
N LYS A 180 19.69 -6.59 7.05
CA LYS A 180 20.70 -7.13 7.97
C LYS A 180 21.41 -8.38 7.45
N ALA A 181 20.83 -9.10 6.50
CA ALA A 181 21.44 -10.29 5.96
C ALA A 181 22.66 -9.97 5.10
N ALA A 182 23.82 -10.48 5.49
CA ALA A 182 25.07 -10.29 4.75
C ALA A 182 24.97 -10.84 3.33
N ILE A 183 24.26 -11.95 3.14
CA ILE A 183 24.04 -12.60 1.84
C ILE A 183 23.32 -11.66 0.85
N VAL A 184 22.31 -10.93 1.30
CA VAL A 184 21.54 -10.01 0.43
C VAL A 184 22.40 -8.82 0.02
N ARG A 185 23.16 -8.23 0.96
CA ARG A 185 24.07 -7.12 0.66
C ARG A 185 25.17 -7.53 -0.30
N GLN A 186 25.76 -8.72 -0.11
CA GLN A 186 26.79 -9.24 -1.00
C GLN A 186 26.24 -9.55 -2.41
N ALA A 187 25.04 -10.15 -2.48
CA ALA A 187 24.37 -10.38 -3.76
C ALA A 187 24.12 -9.05 -4.49
N ALA A 188 23.53 -8.07 -3.83
CA ALA A 188 23.29 -6.76 -4.42
C ALA A 188 24.58 -6.10 -4.93
N ALA A 189 25.64 -6.09 -4.13
CA ALA A 189 26.93 -5.49 -4.51
C ALA A 189 27.56 -6.19 -5.73
N ARG A 190 27.53 -7.54 -5.76
CA ARG A 190 28.04 -8.31 -6.90
C ARG A 190 27.25 -8.07 -8.19
N LEU A 191 25.96 -7.80 -8.06
CA LEU A 191 25.05 -7.51 -9.17
C LEU A 191 25.07 -6.05 -9.62
N GLY A 192 25.82 -5.17 -8.95
CA GLY A 192 25.88 -3.74 -9.27
C GLY A 192 24.68 -2.93 -8.74
N PHE A 193 23.93 -3.47 -7.79
CA PHE A 193 22.82 -2.77 -7.15
C PHE A 193 23.27 -2.03 -5.89
N SER A 194 22.81 -0.81 -5.72
CA SER A 194 22.91 -0.03 -4.48
C SER A 194 21.59 -0.09 -3.72
N LEU A 195 21.66 -0.35 -2.40
CA LEU A 195 20.47 -0.56 -1.58
C LEU A 195 20.06 0.70 -0.84
N ILE A 196 18.77 1.07 -0.93
CA ILE A 196 18.17 2.15 -0.13
C ILE A 196 17.05 1.55 0.72
N GLN A 197 17.15 1.75 2.03
CA GLN A 197 16.12 1.31 2.95
C GLN A 197 15.10 2.42 3.19
N LEU A 198 13.80 2.08 3.06
CA LEU A 198 12.68 2.92 3.46
C LEU A 198 12.69 3.14 5.00
N PRO A 199 12.21 4.28 5.47
CA PRO A 199 11.98 4.47 6.90
C PRO A 199 11.04 3.41 7.45
N SER A 200 11.32 2.91 8.65
CA SER A 200 10.51 1.89 9.29
C SER A 200 9.03 2.29 9.37
N TYR A 201 8.14 1.32 9.13
CA TYR A 201 6.68 1.53 9.15
C TYR A 201 6.17 2.57 8.14
N SER A 202 6.76 2.61 6.95
CA SER A 202 6.44 3.57 5.88
C SER A 202 6.00 2.93 4.56
N PRO A 203 5.02 1.99 4.55
CA PRO A 203 4.57 1.34 3.32
C PRO A 203 3.97 2.34 2.31
N ASP A 204 3.42 3.45 2.79
CA ASP A 204 2.88 4.52 1.96
C ASP A 204 3.95 5.31 1.17
N LEU A 205 5.23 5.14 1.50
CA LEU A 205 6.37 5.62 0.70
C LEU A 205 6.88 4.59 -0.33
N ASN A 206 6.32 3.37 -0.32
CA ASN A 206 6.64 2.34 -1.29
C ASN A 206 5.53 2.26 -2.36
N PRO A 207 5.74 2.82 -3.56
CA PRO A 207 4.69 2.82 -4.59
C PRO A 207 4.30 1.43 -5.09
N ILE A 208 5.15 0.41 -4.94
CA ILE A 208 4.84 -0.96 -5.34
C ILE A 208 3.69 -1.58 -4.51
N GLU A 209 3.40 -1.06 -3.32
CA GLU A 209 2.19 -1.41 -2.57
C GLU A 209 0.91 -1.11 -3.38
N GLY A 210 0.98 -0.12 -4.27
CA GLY A 210 -0.05 0.18 -5.25
C GLY A 210 -0.23 -0.93 -6.29
N LEU A 211 0.85 -1.63 -6.68
CA LEU A 211 0.78 -2.79 -7.57
C LEU A 211 0.02 -3.94 -6.93
N TRP A 212 0.34 -4.28 -5.68
CA TRP A 212 -0.37 -5.33 -4.95
C TRP A 212 -1.85 -5.02 -4.74
N LYS A 213 -2.16 -3.75 -4.49
CA LYS A 213 -3.54 -3.29 -4.43
C LYS A 213 -4.23 -3.45 -5.79
N TRP A 214 -3.58 -3.09 -6.88
CA TRP A 214 -4.11 -3.20 -8.23
C TRP A 214 -4.38 -4.65 -8.64
N ILE A 215 -3.44 -5.55 -8.38
CA ILE A 215 -3.63 -7.00 -8.58
C ILE A 215 -4.85 -7.51 -7.80
N ARG A 216 -5.00 -7.13 -6.52
CA ARG A 216 -6.15 -7.55 -5.71
C ARG A 216 -7.47 -6.99 -6.26
N GLU A 217 -7.50 -5.74 -6.67
CA GLU A 217 -8.68 -5.10 -7.24
C GLU A 217 -9.15 -5.77 -8.52
N GLU A 218 -8.25 -6.21 -9.38
CA GLU A 218 -8.62 -6.80 -10.67
C GLU A 218 -8.77 -8.32 -10.63
N LEU A 219 -8.01 -9.03 -9.79
CA LEU A 219 -7.99 -10.49 -9.85
C LEU A 219 -8.76 -11.17 -8.71
N THR A 220 -8.68 -10.65 -7.48
CA THR A 220 -9.28 -11.32 -6.32
C THR A 220 -10.47 -10.58 -5.73
N GLN A 221 -10.72 -9.33 -6.10
CA GLN A 221 -11.91 -8.62 -5.64
C GLN A 221 -13.16 -9.21 -6.29
N HIS A 222 -14.03 -9.76 -5.46
CA HIS A 222 -15.26 -10.45 -5.88
C HIS A 222 -15.04 -11.71 -6.75
N HIS A 223 -13.83 -12.26 -6.79
CA HIS A 223 -13.53 -13.48 -7.53
C HIS A 223 -12.67 -14.43 -6.71
N CYS A 224 -13.15 -15.68 -6.55
CA CYS A 224 -12.40 -16.78 -5.92
C CYS A 224 -11.96 -17.75 -7.01
N PHE A 225 -10.68 -18.01 -7.12
CA PHE A 225 -10.13 -18.99 -8.07
C PHE A 225 -10.39 -20.41 -7.58
N LYS A 226 -10.79 -21.29 -8.47
CA LYS A 226 -11.00 -22.71 -8.13
C LYS A 226 -9.70 -23.41 -7.77
N TYR A 227 -8.60 -23.07 -8.46
CA TYR A 227 -7.28 -23.64 -8.25
C TYR A 227 -6.22 -22.55 -8.14
N LEU A 228 -5.20 -22.77 -7.32
CA LEU A 228 -4.14 -21.80 -7.04
C LEU A 228 -3.33 -21.43 -8.30
N TYR A 229 -3.06 -22.39 -9.19
CA TYR A 229 -2.35 -22.15 -10.45
C TYR A 229 -3.08 -21.19 -11.41
N GLN A 230 -4.42 -21.08 -11.29
CA GLN A 230 -5.20 -20.13 -12.09
C GLN A 230 -4.96 -18.69 -11.61
N LEU A 231 -4.84 -18.48 -10.29
CA LEU A 231 -4.45 -17.19 -9.73
C LEU A 231 -3.03 -16.82 -10.15
N GLU A 232 -2.10 -17.78 -10.07
CA GLU A 232 -0.71 -17.57 -10.50
C GLU A 232 -0.62 -17.12 -11.95
N ARG A 233 -1.24 -17.87 -12.85
CA ARG A 233 -1.31 -17.53 -14.27
C ARG A 233 -1.94 -16.14 -14.50
N ALA A 234 -3.05 -15.84 -13.84
CA ALA A 234 -3.71 -14.56 -13.94
C ALA A 234 -2.81 -13.40 -13.49
N CYS A 235 -1.98 -13.60 -12.45
CA CYS A 235 -1.00 -12.60 -12.02
C CYS A 235 0.05 -12.32 -13.12
N PHE A 236 0.61 -13.33 -13.75
CA PHE A 236 1.56 -13.14 -14.85
C PHE A 236 0.92 -12.45 -16.06
N GLU A 237 -0.26 -12.90 -16.49
CA GLU A 237 -1.02 -12.27 -17.59
C GLU A 237 -1.36 -10.81 -17.27
N PHE A 238 -1.67 -10.50 -16.01
CA PHE A 238 -1.89 -9.13 -15.54
C PHE A 238 -0.63 -8.27 -15.71
N ILE A 239 0.53 -8.74 -15.26
CA ILE A 239 1.80 -8.01 -15.39
C ILE A 239 2.19 -7.79 -16.85
N GLU A 240 2.07 -8.81 -17.68
CA GLU A 240 2.33 -8.69 -19.13
C GLU A 240 1.41 -7.64 -19.77
N ARG A 241 0.13 -7.62 -19.37
CA ARG A 241 -0.83 -6.65 -19.88
C ARG A 241 -0.50 -5.23 -19.49
N ILE A 242 -0.25 -4.96 -18.19
CA ILE A 242 0.03 -3.60 -17.73
C ILE A 242 1.35 -3.07 -18.27
N ASN A 243 2.37 -3.91 -18.46
CA ASN A 243 3.67 -3.52 -18.99
C ASN A 243 3.61 -3.04 -20.46
N ARG A 244 2.50 -3.23 -21.16
CA ARG A 244 2.26 -2.67 -22.51
C ARG A 244 1.92 -1.17 -22.46
N ASP A 245 1.60 -0.64 -21.27
CA ASP A 245 1.25 0.77 -21.04
C ASP A 245 2.02 1.33 -19.82
N PRO A 246 3.31 1.66 -20.00
CA PRO A 246 4.16 2.23 -18.96
C PRO A 246 3.62 3.54 -18.37
N GLU A 247 2.91 4.34 -19.16
CA GLU A 247 2.37 5.63 -18.70
C GLU A 247 1.27 5.44 -17.66
N THR A 248 0.38 4.47 -17.88
CA THR A 248 -0.62 4.08 -16.89
C THR A 248 0.02 3.55 -15.60
N ILE A 249 1.09 2.74 -15.70
CA ILE A 249 1.83 2.25 -14.53
C ILE A 249 2.42 3.43 -13.74
N ILE A 250 3.16 4.33 -14.40
CA ILE A 250 3.78 5.49 -13.75
C ILE A 250 2.72 6.35 -13.08
N THR A 251 1.62 6.64 -13.75
CA THR A 251 0.53 7.45 -13.18
C THR A 251 -0.09 6.80 -11.94
N ARG A 252 -0.34 5.49 -11.99
CA ARG A 252 -0.98 4.75 -10.89
C ARG A 252 -0.04 4.50 -9.72
N LEU A 253 1.23 4.23 -9.99
CA LEU A 253 2.27 3.93 -8.99
C LEU A 253 3.19 5.13 -8.73
N TRP A 254 2.71 6.35 -8.96
CA TRP A 254 3.52 7.56 -8.73
C TRP A 254 3.90 7.69 -7.26
N PRO A 255 5.19 7.86 -6.93
CA PRO A 255 5.63 8.09 -5.57
C PRO A 255 5.06 9.39 -5.00
N LYS A 256 4.54 9.33 -3.80
CA LYS A 256 3.89 10.47 -3.13
C LYS A 256 4.84 11.07 -2.11
N PHE A 257 5.21 12.34 -2.31
CA PHE A 257 6.22 13.03 -1.51
C PHE A 257 5.67 14.15 -0.63
N VAL A 258 4.37 14.45 -0.70
CA VAL A 258 3.76 15.45 0.17
C VAL A 258 3.35 14.79 1.48
N LEU A 259 4.02 15.14 2.56
CA LEU A 259 3.80 14.60 3.89
C LEU A 259 2.92 15.51 4.73
N ASP A 260 2.03 14.91 5.53
CA ASP A 260 1.33 15.61 6.60
C ASP A 260 2.34 16.15 7.63
N PRO A 261 2.31 17.44 7.99
CA PRO A 261 3.32 18.05 8.86
C PRO A 261 3.31 17.49 10.29
N VAL A 262 2.16 16.97 10.75
CA VAL A 262 2.01 16.46 12.12
C VAL A 262 2.36 14.97 12.20
N TYR A 263 1.84 14.18 11.27
CA TYR A 263 1.96 12.72 11.31
C TYR A 263 3.03 12.18 10.36
N GLY A 264 3.64 13.01 9.52
CA GLY A 264 4.62 12.62 8.51
C GLY A 264 4.07 11.57 7.53
N LYS A 265 2.76 11.48 7.38
CA LYS A 265 2.10 10.58 6.43
C LYS A 265 1.94 11.23 5.08
N VAL A 266 2.00 10.41 4.03
CA VAL A 266 1.73 10.88 2.67
C VAL A 266 0.32 11.44 2.61
N LEU A 267 0.20 12.70 2.20
CA LEU A 267 -1.07 13.30 1.85
C LEU A 267 -1.48 12.75 0.49
N LEU A 268 -2.66 12.14 0.44
CA LEU A 268 -3.26 11.76 -0.82
C LEU A 268 -3.63 13.06 -1.54
N SER A 269 -2.92 13.42 -2.60
CA SER A 269 -3.47 14.35 -3.59
C SER A 269 -4.66 13.65 -4.24
N PHE A 270 -5.84 14.24 -4.09
CA PHE A 270 -7.05 13.83 -4.78
C PHE A 270 -6.99 14.28 -6.24
#